data_7c302327c2cb9e57844321f236fba754
#
_entry.id   7c302327c2cb9e57844321f236fba754
#
_cell.length_a   1.000
_cell.length_b   1.000
_cell.length_c   1.000
_cell.angle_alpha   90.00
_cell.angle_beta   90.00
_cell.angle_gamma   90.00
#
_symmetry.space_group_name_H-M   'P 1'
#
loop_
_entity.id
_entity.type
_entity.pdbx_description
1 polymer ?
#
loop_
_entity_poly.entity_id
_entity_poly.type
_entity_poly.pdbx_seq_one_letter_code
_entity_poly.pdbx_strand_id
1 'polypeptide(L)'
;MTRNAHVSLHDAIAEHVHDGDTVALEGFTHLIPFAAGHEIIRQGRRDLTVVRMTPDVIYDQMIGMGCVKRMVFSYGGNPGVGSLHRMRDAVENAWPAPLELVEHSHAGLANAYVAGASRLPFAALRGAGRTASARRR
;
A
#
# COMPACT_ATOMS: atom_id res chain seq x y z
N MET A 1 -21.76 23.70 -19.25
CA MET A 1 -20.93 23.99 -18.06
C MET A 1 -19.72 23.07 -18.10
N THR A 2 -18.58 23.57 -18.47
CA THR A 2 -17.31 22.82 -18.39
C THR A 2 -16.98 22.61 -16.91
N ARG A 3 -17.11 21.39 -16.42
CA ARG A 3 -16.62 21.01 -15.09
C ARG A 3 -15.13 21.37 -15.04
N ASN A 4 -14.76 22.19 -14.07
CA ASN A 4 -13.35 22.49 -13.81
C ASN A 4 -12.68 21.15 -13.52
N ALA A 5 -11.79 20.68 -14.40
CA ALA A 5 -11.15 19.36 -14.29
C ALA A 5 -10.09 19.31 -13.17
N HIS A 6 -9.86 20.44 -12.49
CA HIS A 6 -8.87 20.56 -11.42
C HIS A 6 -9.56 20.66 -10.06
N VAL A 7 -9.29 19.70 -9.20
CA VAL A 7 -9.65 19.72 -7.78
C VAL A 7 -8.38 19.83 -6.94
N SER A 8 -8.49 20.36 -5.73
CA SER A 8 -7.34 20.35 -4.81
C SER A 8 -7.03 18.92 -4.36
N LEU A 9 -5.77 18.65 -4.00
CA LEU A 9 -5.41 17.34 -3.44
C LEU A 9 -6.19 17.03 -2.17
N HIS A 10 -6.45 18.05 -1.34
CA HIS A 10 -7.27 17.92 -0.15
C HIS A 10 -8.68 17.40 -0.48
N ASP A 11 -9.35 18.05 -1.42
CA ASP A 11 -10.72 17.67 -1.81
C ASP A 11 -10.74 16.29 -2.47
N ALA A 12 -9.75 15.98 -3.32
CA ALA A 12 -9.64 14.68 -3.96
C ALA A 12 -9.50 13.55 -2.93
N ILE A 13 -8.63 13.69 -1.93
CA ILE A 13 -8.49 12.68 -0.89
C ILE A 13 -9.75 12.63 0.00
N ALA A 14 -10.36 13.78 0.31
CA ALA A 14 -11.59 13.81 1.09
C ALA A 14 -12.77 13.09 0.41
N GLU A 15 -12.86 13.23 -0.92
CA GLU A 15 -13.94 12.65 -1.72
C GLU A 15 -13.73 11.15 -2.02
N HIS A 16 -12.47 10.72 -2.21
CA HIS A 16 -12.18 9.41 -2.79
C HIS A 16 -11.49 8.42 -1.85
N VAL A 17 -11.05 8.83 -0.67
CA VAL A 17 -10.40 7.95 0.30
C VAL A 17 -11.14 7.99 1.63
N HIS A 18 -11.74 6.88 2.01
CA HIS A 18 -12.48 6.72 3.26
C HIS A 18 -11.84 5.67 4.15
N ASP A 19 -12.19 5.69 5.43
CA ASP A 19 -11.72 4.68 6.37
C ASP A 19 -12.13 3.28 5.92
N GLY A 20 -11.20 2.34 5.98
CA GLY A 20 -11.40 0.96 5.55
C GLY A 20 -11.19 0.69 4.06
N ASP A 21 -10.97 1.72 3.25
CA ASP A 21 -10.79 1.57 1.80
C ASP A 21 -9.50 0.80 1.43
N THR A 22 -9.53 0.25 0.21
CA THR A 22 -8.33 -0.29 -0.44
C THR A 22 -7.77 0.76 -1.39
N VAL A 23 -6.56 1.22 -1.12
CA VAL A 23 -5.91 2.30 -1.85
C VAL A 23 -4.62 1.80 -2.52
N ALA A 24 -4.56 1.87 -3.84
CA ALA A 24 -3.35 1.61 -4.59
C ALA A 24 -2.58 2.92 -4.82
N LEU A 25 -1.44 3.06 -4.19
CA LEU A 25 -0.56 4.22 -4.30
C LEU A 25 0.71 3.82 -5.06
N GLU A 26 0.59 3.64 -6.35
CA GLU A 26 1.72 3.20 -7.18
C GLU A 26 2.50 4.38 -7.75
N GLY A 27 3.71 4.10 -8.16
CA GLY A 27 4.66 5.01 -8.77
C GLY A 27 6.07 4.43 -8.67
N PHE A 28 6.97 4.77 -9.54
CA PHE A 28 8.33 4.26 -9.53
C PHE A 28 9.33 5.42 -9.39
N THR A 29 10.31 5.25 -8.52
CA THR A 29 11.35 6.24 -8.21
C THR A 29 10.79 7.63 -7.87
N HIS A 30 10.83 8.58 -8.81
CA HIS A 30 10.39 9.97 -8.64
C HIS A 30 8.86 10.17 -8.79
N LEU A 31 8.11 9.12 -9.11
CA LEU A 31 6.65 9.17 -9.26
C LEU A 31 5.91 8.66 -8.01
N ILE A 32 6.63 8.47 -6.91
CA ILE A 32 6.02 8.03 -5.65
C ILE A 32 5.06 9.11 -5.15
N PRO A 33 3.80 8.76 -4.81
CA PRO A 33 2.78 9.75 -4.48
C PRO A 33 2.87 10.25 -3.04
N PHE A 34 4.00 10.84 -2.66
CA PHE A 34 4.24 11.38 -1.31
C PHE A 34 3.16 12.37 -0.88
N ALA A 35 2.78 13.28 -1.78
CA ALA A 35 1.77 14.28 -1.46
C ALA A 35 0.42 13.65 -1.10
N ALA A 36 0.00 12.63 -1.84
CA ALA A 36 -1.24 11.90 -1.54
C ALA A 36 -1.16 11.16 -0.20
N GLY A 37 -0.05 10.46 0.06
CA GLY A 37 0.16 9.78 1.33
C GLY A 37 0.18 10.76 2.51
N HIS A 38 0.83 11.90 2.40
CA HIS A 38 0.82 12.94 3.42
C HIS A 38 -0.57 13.55 3.63
N GLU A 39 -1.36 13.69 2.56
CA GLU A 39 -2.72 14.19 2.69
C GLU A 39 -3.64 13.17 3.37
N ILE A 40 -3.50 11.88 3.09
CA ILE A 40 -4.17 10.79 3.81
C ILE A 40 -3.85 10.86 5.31
N ILE A 41 -2.58 11.03 5.66
CA ILE A 41 -2.14 11.21 7.06
C ILE A 41 -2.79 12.45 7.68
N ARG A 42 -2.77 13.59 6.98
CA ARG A 42 -3.28 14.87 7.48
C ARG A 42 -4.79 14.82 7.73
N GLN A 43 -5.53 14.09 6.90
CA GLN A 43 -6.97 13.87 7.09
C GLN A 43 -7.28 12.77 8.12
N GLY A 44 -6.27 12.11 8.66
CA GLY A 44 -6.43 11.11 9.71
C GLY A 44 -7.16 9.85 9.28
N ARG A 45 -7.06 9.46 8.00
CA ARG A 45 -7.70 8.25 7.47
C ARG A 45 -7.17 7.00 8.18
N ARG A 46 -8.06 6.03 8.40
CA ARG A 46 -7.80 4.84 9.22
C ARG A 46 -8.20 3.55 8.52
N ASP A 47 -7.68 2.44 9.05
CA ASP A 47 -8.04 1.08 8.65
C ASP A 47 -7.82 0.77 7.17
N LEU A 48 -6.94 1.50 6.48
CA LEU A 48 -6.71 1.34 5.06
C LEU A 48 -6.01 0.01 4.74
N THR A 49 -6.44 -0.61 3.65
CA THR A 49 -5.65 -1.60 2.94
C THR A 49 -4.84 -0.89 1.87
N VAL A 50 -3.52 -0.85 2.02
CA VAL A 50 -2.65 -0.19 1.04
C VAL A 50 -2.01 -1.23 0.14
N VAL A 51 -2.12 -1.01 -1.17
CA VAL A 51 -1.54 -1.88 -2.19
C VAL A 51 -0.39 -1.16 -2.86
N ARG A 52 0.79 -1.78 -2.81
CA ARG A 52 2.00 -1.26 -3.43
C ARG A 52 2.98 -2.37 -3.73
N MET A 53 3.52 -2.40 -4.94
CA MET A 53 4.50 -3.42 -5.31
C MET A 53 5.76 -3.34 -4.45
N THR A 54 6.30 -2.15 -4.25
CA THR A 54 7.50 -1.90 -3.43
C THR A 54 7.27 -0.72 -2.48
N PRO A 55 6.58 -0.93 -1.33
CA PRO A 55 6.39 0.13 -0.35
C PRO A 55 7.72 0.67 0.18
N ASP A 56 7.75 1.98 0.37
CA ASP A 56 8.91 2.76 0.78
C ASP A 56 8.56 3.75 1.92
N VAL A 57 9.29 4.86 2.03
CA VAL A 57 9.20 5.81 3.15
C VAL A 57 7.80 6.35 3.41
N ILE A 58 7.03 6.68 2.37
CA ILE A 58 5.68 7.23 2.60
C ILE A 58 4.74 6.21 3.24
N TYR A 59 4.90 4.92 2.89
CA TYR A 59 4.10 3.83 3.47
C TYR A 59 4.52 3.59 4.92
N ASP A 60 5.82 3.65 5.20
CA ASP A 60 6.35 3.58 6.56
C ASP A 60 5.76 4.70 7.44
N GLN A 61 5.67 5.92 6.92
CA GLN A 61 5.05 7.05 7.60
C GLN A 61 3.54 6.82 7.83
N MET A 62 2.80 6.35 6.81
CA MET A 62 1.37 6.05 6.94
C MET A 62 1.11 4.96 7.98
N ILE A 63 1.95 3.93 8.04
CA ILE A 63 1.88 2.88 9.05
C ILE A 63 2.15 3.47 10.43
N GLY A 64 3.24 4.22 10.59
CA GLY A 64 3.59 4.86 11.86
C GLY A 64 2.54 5.83 12.39
N MET A 65 1.75 6.44 11.50
CA MET A 65 0.63 7.31 11.86
C MET A 65 -0.70 6.55 12.06
N GLY A 66 -0.67 5.22 11.98
CA GLY A 66 -1.83 4.37 12.23
C GLY A 66 -2.91 4.43 11.14
N CYS A 67 -2.54 4.82 9.92
CA CYS A 67 -3.49 4.86 8.80
C CYS A 67 -3.73 3.48 8.20
N VAL A 68 -2.78 2.56 8.29
CA VAL A 68 -2.76 1.30 7.55
C VAL A 68 -3.02 0.12 8.47
N LYS A 69 -4.03 -0.68 8.13
CA LYS A 69 -4.35 -1.95 8.78
C LYS A 69 -3.75 -3.14 8.04
N ARG A 70 -3.70 -3.06 6.72
CA ARG A 70 -3.21 -4.14 5.85
C ARG A 70 -2.32 -3.59 4.75
N MET A 71 -1.20 -4.27 4.51
CA MET A 71 -0.29 -3.97 3.41
C MET A 71 -0.24 -5.15 2.44
N VAL A 72 -0.59 -4.89 1.17
CA VAL A 72 -0.45 -5.85 0.07
C VAL A 72 0.75 -5.44 -0.78
N PHE A 73 1.78 -6.28 -0.85
CA PHE A 73 3.06 -5.89 -1.45
C PHE A 73 3.84 -7.10 -1.96
N SER A 74 4.96 -6.85 -2.61
CA SER A 74 5.89 -7.91 -3.07
C SER A 74 7.30 -7.77 -2.50
N TYR A 75 7.74 -6.56 -2.18
CA TYR A 75 9.02 -6.30 -1.51
C TYR A 75 8.89 -5.04 -0.65
N GLY A 76 9.08 -5.18 0.66
CA GLY A 76 9.06 -4.07 1.61
C GLY A 76 10.47 -3.59 1.92
N GLY A 77 10.80 -2.36 1.51
CA GLY A 77 12.12 -1.80 1.80
C GLY A 77 12.38 -0.50 1.04
N ASN A 78 13.43 0.19 1.45
CA ASN A 78 13.90 1.40 0.79
C ASN A 78 15.37 1.26 0.44
N PRO A 79 15.69 0.67 -0.75
CA PRO A 79 17.06 0.46 -1.17
C PRO A 79 17.86 1.77 -1.17
N GLY A 80 19.02 1.76 -0.52
CA GLY A 80 19.89 2.92 -0.43
C GLY A 80 19.58 3.91 0.69
N VAL A 81 18.46 3.78 1.38
CA VAL A 81 18.08 4.70 2.49
C VAL A 81 17.97 3.97 3.83
N GLY A 82 17.65 2.69 3.82
CA GLY A 82 17.58 1.89 5.04
C GLY A 82 16.27 1.15 5.25
N SER A 83 16.10 0.63 6.46
CA SER A 83 14.93 -0.16 6.83
C SER A 83 13.68 0.70 7.01
N LEU A 84 12.52 0.12 6.74
CA LEU A 84 11.21 0.69 7.10
C LEU A 84 10.93 0.39 8.57
N HIS A 85 11.33 1.30 9.45
CA HIS A 85 11.33 1.09 10.90
C HIS A 85 9.91 1.00 11.48
N ARG A 86 8.96 1.78 10.96
CA ARG A 86 7.57 1.79 11.46
C ARG A 86 6.81 0.54 11.02
N MET A 87 7.04 0.10 9.79
CA MET A 87 6.52 -1.18 9.30
C MET A 87 7.05 -2.34 10.14
N ARG A 88 8.35 -2.32 10.48
CA ARG A 88 8.96 -3.31 11.35
C ARG A 88 8.35 -3.31 12.74
N ASP A 89 8.18 -2.15 13.36
CA ASP A 89 7.55 -2.00 14.68
C ASP A 89 6.10 -2.52 14.67
N ALA A 90 5.35 -2.23 13.61
CA ALA A 90 3.97 -2.71 13.49
C ALA A 90 3.89 -4.23 13.40
N VAL A 91 4.88 -4.87 12.75
CA VAL A 91 4.94 -6.34 12.61
C VAL A 91 5.47 -7.01 13.87
N GLU A 92 6.56 -6.51 14.45
CA GLU A 92 7.26 -7.14 15.56
C GLU A 92 6.61 -6.80 16.92
N ASN A 93 6.16 -5.57 17.10
CA ASN A 93 5.71 -5.01 18.36
C ASN A 93 4.23 -4.59 18.35
N ALA A 94 3.51 -4.76 17.24
CA ALA A 94 2.14 -4.30 17.05
C ALA A 94 1.97 -2.78 17.34
N TRP A 95 2.96 -1.96 17.01
CA TRP A 95 2.95 -0.52 17.26
C TRP A 95 2.97 0.29 15.94
N PRO A 96 2.12 1.32 15.77
CA PRO A 96 1.07 1.80 16.68
C PRO A 96 -0.15 0.88 16.72
N ALA A 97 -0.27 -0.06 15.79
CA ALA A 97 -1.29 -1.09 15.71
C ALA A 97 -0.74 -2.31 14.96
N PRO A 98 -1.33 -3.50 15.14
CA PRO A 98 -0.97 -4.68 14.36
C PRO A 98 -1.15 -4.43 12.87
N LEU A 99 -0.16 -4.82 12.07
CA LEU A 99 -0.18 -4.71 10.61
C LEU A 99 -0.32 -6.09 9.97
N GLU A 100 -1.39 -6.29 9.20
CA GLU A 100 -1.54 -7.48 8.39
C GLU A 100 -0.71 -7.37 7.12
N LEU A 101 0.15 -8.35 6.85
CA LEU A 101 0.98 -8.41 5.66
C LEU A 101 0.45 -9.46 4.68
N VAL A 102 0.22 -9.05 3.45
CA VAL A 102 -0.12 -9.93 2.33
C VAL A 102 0.98 -9.82 1.28
N GLU A 103 1.93 -10.75 1.34
CA GLU A 103 3.10 -10.75 0.48
C GLU A 103 2.84 -11.56 -0.79
N HIS A 104 3.20 -10.98 -1.93
CA HIS A 104 3.17 -11.58 -3.25
C HIS A 104 4.58 -11.60 -3.86
N SER A 105 4.78 -12.38 -4.90
CA SER A 105 5.91 -12.13 -5.79
C SER A 105 5.62 -10.91 -6.68
N HIS A 106 6.66 -10.24 -7.22
CA HIS A 106 6.48 -9.16 -8.19
C HIS A 106 5.59 -9.59 -9.36
N ALA A 107 5.87 -10.77 -9.92
CA ALA A 107 5.05 -11.33 -11.01
C ALA A 107 3.59 -11.61 -10.58
N GLY A 108 3.38 -12.08 -9.35
CA GLY A 108 2.05 -12.32 -8.80
C GLY A 108 1.24 -11.04 -8.67
N LEU A 109 1.85 -9.99 -8.12
CA LEU A 109 1.17 -8.71 -7.95
C LEU A 109 0.93 -8.01 -9.29
N ALA A 110 1.90 -8.06 -10.22
CA ALA A 110 1.72 -7.55 -11.58
C ALA A 110 0.55 -8.24 -12.29
N ASN A 111 0.47 -9.57 -12.21
CA ASN A 111 -0.66 -10.32 -12.77
C ASN A 111 -2.00 -9.97 -12.10
N ALA A 112 -2.00 -9.69 -10.79
CA ALA A 112 -3.20 -9.25 -10.10
C ALA A 112 -3.69 -7.88 -10.63
N TYR A 113 -2.78 -6.94 -10.90
CA TYR A 113 -3.14 -5.67 -11.53
C TYR A 113 -3.72 -5.87 -12.95
N VAL A 114 -3.10 -6.74 -13.76
CA VAL A 114 -3.60 -7.06 -15.11
C VAL A 114 -4.99 -7.69 -15.03
N ALA A 115 -5.19 -8.63 -14.11
CA ALA A 115 -6.49 -9.26 -13.92
C ALA A 115 -7.56 -8.23 -13.50
N GLY A 116 -7.23 -7.36 -12.53
CA GLY A 116 -8.13 -6.29 -12.09
C GLY A 116 -8.49 -5.32 -13.21
N ALA A 117 -7.51 -4.88 -14.01
CA ALA A 117 -7.73 -4.02 -15.17
C ALA A 117 -8.60 -4.69 -16.23
N SER A 118 -8.49 -6.01 -16.37
CA SER A 118 -9.28 -6.83 -17.31
C SER A 118 -10.61 -7.29 -16.72
N ARG A 119 -10.98 -6.87 -15.51
CA ARG A 119 -12.17 -7.30 -14.78
C ARG A 119 -12.26 -8.82 -14.58
N LEU A 120 -11.12 -9.49 -14.45
CA LEU A 120 -11.05 -10.91 -14.13
C LEU A 120 -11.12 -11.11 -12.61
N PRO A 121 -11.80 -12.16 -12.13
CA PRO A 121 -11.99 -12.39 -10.69
C PRO A 121 -10.71 -12.84 -9.96
N PHE A 122 -9.68 -13.29 -10.68
CA PHE A 122 -8.41 -13.75 -10.15
C PHE A 122 -7.29 -13.66 -11.17
N ALA A 123 -6.06 -13.67 -10.68
CA ALA A 123 -4.85 -13.81 -11.49
C ALA A 123 -4.26 -15.21 -11.30
N ALA A 124 -3.95 -15.90 -12.41
CA ALA A 124 -3.24 -17.17 -12.39
C ALA A 124 -1.73 -16.92 -12.57
N LEU A 125 -0.92 -17.48 -11.69
CA LEU A 125 0.53 -17.50 -11.83
C LEU A 125 1.01 -18.93 -11.93
N ARG A 126 1.58 -19.29 -13.08
CA ARG A 126 2.26 -20.58 -13.24
C ARG A 126 3.71 -20.42 -12.79
N GLY A 127 4.00 -20.84 -11.62
CA GLY A 127 5.37 -20.78 -11.18
C GLY A 127 5.55 -21.08 -9.73
N ALA A 128 6.74 -21.51 -9.53
CA ALA A 128 7.47 -21.63 -8.30
C ALA A 128 6.60 -21.93 -7.09
N GLY A 129 6.43 -23.16 -6.88
CA GLY A 129 5.91 -23.68 -5.66
C GLY A 129 6.51 -22.99 -4.44
N ARG A 130 5.71 -22.91 -3.39
CA ARG A 130 6.07 -22.55 -2.03
C ARG A 130 6.55 -21.09 -1.88
N THR A 131 5.60 -20.19 -1.91
CA THR A 131 5.71 -19.05 -1.01
C THR A 131 5.94 -19.61 0.39
N ALA A 132 7.00 -19.16 1.03
CA ALA A 132 7.23 -19.40 2.45
C ALA A 132 6.20 -18.58 3.24
N SER A 133 4.92 -18.85 2.99
CA SER A 133 3.82 -18.31 3.75
C SER A 133 3.73 -19.12 5.03
N ALA A 134 4.06 -18.44 6.10
CA ALA A 134 3.60 -18.75 7.44
C ALA A 134 3.89 -20.16 7.96
N ARG A 135 5.09 -20.36 8.45
CA ARG A 135 5.27 -21.15 9.67
C ARG A 135 5.88 -20.25 10.74
N ARG A 136 5.05 -19.47 11.39
CA ARG A 136 5.33 -19.02 12.74
C ARG A 136 4.55 -19.94 13.68
N ARG A 137 5.29 -20.79 14.35
CA ARG A 137 4.88 -21.41 15.60
C ARG A 137 5.38 -20.52 16.73
#